data_da1ec3d527644dcf1afdf727999c4ec1
#
_entry.id   da1ec3d527644dcf1afdf727999c4ec1
#
_cell.length_a   1.000
_cell.length_b   1.000
_cell.length_c   1.000
_cell.angle_alpha   90.00
_cell.angle_beta   90.00
_cell.angle_gamma   90.00
#
_symmetry.space_group_name_H-M   'P 1'
#
loop_
_entity.id
_entity.type
_entity.pdbx_description
1 polymer ?
#
loop_
_entity_poly.entity_id
_entity_poly.type
_entity_poly.pdbx_seq_one_letter_code
_entity_poly.pdbx_strand_id
1 'polypeptide(L)'
;MFLLLFSLCFKLFIIFFAFIIIYIAITQLIYIKLKFHHNSIYKNKNIKTISFIHPFCSDCGGGEKVLWRMITSLISYYDTQKNREQNLPKLKINIISGRKDDKQILFNKLKTRFGIDLTNPNHINNNKLVLEIELISMESGYMLRPKNFLTMLLQILAQIYFAIEIITKVYSDVYCDTTGLPFTYFILKFLGHAKVTAYTHYPFISRDMMYQVQMNKPGVHSRGNLNKNKYIKKIKLLYYNLILKIYKIMGNKCLSFAYVNSTWTYNHMKEIWDQLYKSQKLFILYPPCSISLYKEAAKNEDRQNIIVSFAQFRPEKNQHLQIKILSQLKKKLSIYPELEDLELHLIGGVRNAEDQKIFDDLNIYARQLGVENYVKFLKNGTIEQITEEFSKAKI
;
A
#
# COMPACT_ATOMS: atom_id res chain seq x y z
N MET A 1 34.33 23.10 32.88
CA MET A 1 34.09 21.92 32.02
C MET A 1 32.62 21.88 31.53
N PHE A 2 31.63 21.88 32.42
CA PHE A 2 30.21 21.82 32.05
C PHE A 2 29.72 22.98 31.12
N LEU A 3 30.08 24.23 31.44
CA LEU A 3 29.78 25.42 30.64
C LEU A 3 30.41 25.39 29.24
N LEU A 4 31.63 24.87 29.13
CA LEU A 4 32.32 24.71 27.84
C LEU A 4 31.64 23.63 26.96
N LEU A 5 31.27 22.50 27.57
CA LEU A 5 30.51 21.44 26.85
C LEU A 5 29.16 21.95 26.40
N PHE A 6 28.44 22.67 27.26
CA PHE A 6 27.13 23.28 26.90
C PHE A 6 27.28 24.28 25.77
N SER A 7 28.30 25.17 25.83
CA SER A 7 28.57 26.12 24.75
C SER A 7 28.90 25.43 23.41
N LEU A 8 29.68 24.34 23.47
CA LEU A 8 30.03 23.54 22.28
C LEU A 8 28.77 22.85 21.68
N CYS A 9 27.98 22.20 22.54
CA CYS A 9 26.70 21.59 22.09
C CYS A 9 25.74 22.60 21.50
N PHE A 10 25.65 23.79 22.09
CA PHE A 10 24.80 24.86 21.56
C PHE A 10 25.31 25.38 20.21
N LYS A 11 26.61 25.57 20.02
CA LYS A 11 27.20 25.94 18.73
C LYS A 11 26.96 24.88 17.66
N LEU A 12 27.16 23.60 18.01
CA LEU A 12 26.88 22.49 17.09
C LEU A 12 25.38 22.42 16.72
N PHE A 13 24.49 22.71 17.66
CA PHE A 13 23.04 22.80 17.40
C PHE A 13 22.71 23.93 16.42
N ILE A 14 23.32 25.13 16.60
CA ILE A 14 23.11 26.26 15.68
C ILE A 14 23.61 25.91 14.26
N ILE A 15 24.81 25.34 14.17
CA ILE A 15 25.41 24.91 12.89
C ILE A 15 24.49 23.89 12.21
N PHE A 16 24.03 22.86 12.94
CA PHE A 16 23.11 21.84 12.44
C PHE A 16 21.80 22.47 11.92
N PHE A 17 21.25 23.43 12.69
CA PHE A 17 20.02 24.13 12.29
C PHE A 17 20.22 25.01 11.05
N ALA A 18 21.37 25.68 10.93
CA ALA A 18 21.74 26.43 9.73
C ALA A 18 21.85 25.52 8.50
N PHE A 19 22.45 24.33 8.62
CA PHE A 19 22.49 23.36 7.53
C PHE A 19 21.11 22.90 7.09
N ILE A 20 20.17 22.68 8.02
CA ILE A 20 18.78 22.34 7.69
C ILE A 20 18.12 23.46 6.91
N ILE A 21 18.27 24.73 7.34
CA ILE A 21 17.71 25.90 6.66
C ILE A 21 18.27 26.02 5.24
N ILE A 22 19.58 25.90 5.09
CA ILE A 22 20.24 25.94 3.77
C ILE A 22 19.73 24.82 2.88
N TYR A 23 19.61 23.60 3.41
CA TYR A 23 19.11 22.45 2.67
C TYR A 23 17.67 22.67 2.20
N ILE A 24 16.79 23.21 3.06
CA ILE A 24 15.41 23.57 2.71
C ILE A 24 15.41 24.66 1.63
N ALA A 25 16.24 25.68 1.76
CA ALA A 25 16.34 26.76 0.76
C ALA A 25 16.78 26.22 -0.62
N ILE A 26 17.80 25.37 -0.66
CA ILE A 26 18.26 24.72 -1.90
C ILE A 26 17.12 23.89 -2.51
N THR A 27 16.42 23.08 -1.69
CA THR A 27 15.29 22.27 -2.13
C THR A 27 14.19 23.14 -2.74
N GLN A 28 13.89 24.29 -2.14
CA GLN A 28 12.91 25.25 -2.68
C GLN A 28 13.36 25.88 -4.01
N LEU A 29 14.62 26.22 -4.15
CA LEU A 29 15.15 26.76 -5.40
C LEU A 29 15.05 25.72 -6.55
N ILE A 30 15.38 24.47 -6.27
CA ILE A 30 15.24 23.38 -7.24
C ILE A 30 13.76 23.20 -7.61
N TYR A 31 12.86 23.17 -6.63
CA TYR A 31 11.42 23.05 -6.87
C TYR A 31 10.88 24.21 -7.72
N ILE A 32 11.25 25.44 -7.40
CA ILE A 32 10.87 26.64 -8.17
C ILE A 32 11.34 26.50 -9.63
N LYS A 33 12.58 26.08 -9.85
CA LYS A 33 13.13 25.84 -11.20
C LYS A 33 12.31 24.79 -11.95
N LEU A 34 11.97 23.67 -11.32
CA LEU A 34 11.13 22.62 -11.90
C LEU A 34 9.73 23.16 -12.25
N LYS A 35 9.12 23.93 -11.36
CA LYS A 35 7.81 24.57 -11.58
C LYS A 35 7.85 25.54 -12.76
N PHE A 36 8.88 26.35 -12.88
CA PHE A 36 9.07 27.24 -14.03
C PHE A 36 9.23 26.44 -15.33
N HIS A 37 10.06 25.42 -15.32
CA HIS A 37 10.27 24.54 -16.47
C HIS A 37 8.96 23.86 -16.90
N HIS A 38 8.23 23.26 -15.94
CA HIS A 38 6.92 22.64 -16.20
C HIS A 38 5.93 23.69 -16.79
N ASN A 39 5.87 24.88 -16.19
CA ASN A 39 4.98 25.93 -16.68
C ASN A 39 5.38 26.43 -18.07
N SER A 40 6.67 26.51 -18.41
CA SER A 40 7.11 26.91 -19.74
C SER A 40 6.69 25.89 -20.82
N ILE A 41 6.70 24.60 -20.48
CA ILE A 41 6.31 23.52 -21.40
C ILE A 41 4.78 23.43 -21.56
N TYR A 42 4.04 23.60 -20.46
CA TYR A 42 2.64 23.23 -20.39
C TYR A 42 1.65 24.38 -20.16
N LYS A 43 2.11 25.58 -19.75
CA LYS A 43 1.24 26.69 -19.38
C LYS A 43 0.25 27.13 -20.47
N ASN A 44 0.65 27.06 -21.73
CA ASN A 44 -0.20 27.42 -22.86
C ASN A 44 -1.13 26.27 -23.31
N LYS A 45 -1.09 25.09 -22.66
CA LYS A 45 -1.81 23.88 -23.11
C LYS A 45 -2.90 23.44 -22.15
N ASN A 46 -3.18 24.18 -21.07
CA ASN A 46 -4.15 23.79 -20.02
C ASN A 46 -3.95 22.32 -19.57
N ILE A 47 -2.75 22.01 -19.03
CA ILE A 47 -2.40 20.65 -18.57
C ILE A 47 -2.41 20.60 -17.05
N LYS A 48 -2.94 19.51 -16.50
CA LYS A 48 -2.85 19.16 -15.08
C LYS A 48 -2.00 17.90 -14.90
N THR A 49 -1.10 17.93 -13.94
CA THR A 49 -0.23 16.80 -13.60
C THR A 49 -0.69 16.17 -12.30
N ILE A 50 -0.98 14.86 -12.34
CA ILE A 50 -1.31 14.05 -11.17
C ILE A 50 -0.21 13.00 -10.99
N SER A 51 0.40 12.95 -9.81
CA SER A 51 1.40 11.94 -9.46
C SER A 51 0.85 10.96 -8.43
N PHE A 52 0.83 9.68 -8.77
CA PHE A 52 0.52 8.60 -7.86
C PHE A 52 1.80 8.11 -7.18
N ILE A 53 1.83 8.15 -5.86
CA ILE A 53 2.95 7.68 -5.07
C ILE A 53 2.70 6.23 -4.67
N HIS A 54 3.46 5.31 -5.25
CA HIS A 54 3.38 3.88 -4.96
C HIS A 54 4.75 3.19 -5.12
N PRO A 55 5.59 3.20 -4.07
CA PRO A 55 6.99 2.76 -4.17
C PRO A 55 7.19 1.33 -4.67
N PHE A 56 6.19 0.48 -4.52
CA PHE A 56 6.23 -0.94 -4.90
C PHE A 56 5.18 -1.30 -5.96
N CYS A 57 4.92 -0.39 -6.91
CA CYS A 57 3.86 -0.52 -7.92
C CYS A 57 3.93 -1.76 -8.81
N SER A 58 5.09 -2.44 -8.86
CA SER A 58 5.35 -3.65 -9.65
C SER A 58 5.12 -4.97 -8.90
N ASP A 59 4.77 -4.96 -7.60
CA ASP A 59 4.58 -6.19 -6.80
C ASP A 59 3.28 -6.93 -7.14
N CYS A 60 2.34 -6.29 -7.83
CA CYS A 60 1.08 -6.88 -8.30
C CYS A 60 0.22 -7.54 -7.20
N GLY A 61 0.19 -6.96 -6.01
CA GLY A 61 -0.72 -7.33 -4.92
C GLY A 61 -2.05 -6.56 -4.97
N GLY A 62 -2.83 -6.67 -3.88
CA GLY A 62 -4.14 -6.00 -3.78
C GLY A 62 -4.04 -4.47 -3.77
N GLY A 63 -2.99 -3.91 -3.16
CA GLY A 63 -2.73 -2.46 -3.13
C GLY A 63 -2.42 -1.91 -4.51
N GLU A 64 -1.55 -2.61 -5.24
CA GLU A 64 -1.17 -2.26 -6.61
C GLU A 64 -2.37 -2.34 -7.56
N LYS A 65 -3.26 -3.33 -7.37
CA LYS A 65 -4.51 -3.43 -8.15
C LYS A 65 -5.38 -2.19 -7.96
N VAL A 66 -5.46 -1.64 -6.76
CA VAL A 66 -6.19 -0.39 -6.49
C VAL A 66 -5.56 0.77 -7.25
N LEU A 67 -4.24 0.95 -7.15
CA LEU A 67 -3.51 1.99 -7.90
C LEU A 67 -3.84 1.94 -9.40
N TRP A 68 -3.64 0.78 -10.01
CA TRP A 68 -3.78 0.63 -11.46
C TRP A 68 -5.24 0.79 -11.92
N ARG A 69 -6.21 0.35 -11.11
CA ARG A 69 -7.63 0.60 -11.39
C ARG A 69 -8.02 2.06 -11.20
N MET A 70 -7.44 2.77 -10.24
CA MET A 70 -7.63 4.23 -10.10
C MET A 70 -7.12 4.96 -11.35
N ILE A 71 -5.94 4.60 -11.86
CA ILE A 71 -5.37 5.18 -13.07
C ILE A 71 -6.28 4.89 -14.29
N THR A 72 -6.68 3.64 -14.50
CA THR A 72 -7.55 3.28 -15.62
C THR A 72 -8.94 3.93 -15.53
N SER A 73 -9.50 4.04 -14.33
CA SER A 73 -10.77 4.74 -14.12
C SER A 73 -10.66 6.24 -14.41
N LEU A 74 -9.54 6.85 -14.06
CA LEU A 74 -9.28 8.26 -14.36
C LEU A 74 -9.15 8.48 -15.87
N ILE A 75 -8.47 7.60 -16.59
CA ILE A 75 -8.36 7.63 -18.04
C ILE A 75 -9.75 7.48 -18.67
N SER A 76 -10.52 6.48 -18.25
CA SER A 76 -11.89 6.25 -18.74
C SER A 76 -12.82 7.43 -18.46
N TYR A 77 -12.72 8.07 -17.29
CA TYR A 77 -13.48 9.28 -16.98
C TYR A 77 -13.15 10.40 -17.97
N TYR A 78 -11.88 10.64 -18.25
CA TYR A 78 -11.48 11.64 -19.25
C TYR A 78 -11.97 11.31 -20.66
N ASP A 79 -12.01 10.03 -21.03
CA ASP A 79 -12.59 9.58 -22.31
C ASP A 79 -14.10 9.91 -22.41
N THR A 80 -14.85 9.65 -21.35
CA THR A 80 -16.30 9.92 -21.34
C THR A 80 -16.64 11.41 -21.36
N GLN A 81 -15.78 12.27 -20.79
CA GLN A 81 -15.99 13.72 -20.78
C GLN A 81 -15.55 14.41 -22.08
N LYS A 82 -14.84 13.73 -22.97
CA LYS A 82 -14.30 14.30 -24.21
C LYS A 82 -15.34 15.00 -25.07
N ASN A 83 -16.58 14.52 -25.06
CA ASN A 83 -17.69 15.07 -25.84
C ASN A 83 -18.59 16.04 -25.06
N ARG A 84 -18.38 16.19 -23.74
CA ARG A 84 -19.28 16.94 -22.86
C ARG A 84 -18.70 18.27 -22.39
N GLU A 85 -17.38 18.37 -22.22
CA GLU A 85 -16.73 19.56 -21.70
C GLU A 85 -15.56 19.99 -22.60
N GLN A 86 -15.75 21.08 -23.35
CA GLN A 86 -14.73 21.63 -24.25
C GLN A 86 -13.51 22.22 -23.52
N ASN A 87 -13.56 22.39 -22.18
CA ASN A 87 -12.55 23.08 -21.38
C ASN A 87 -11.84 22.21 -20.34
N LEU A 88 -11.93 20.87 -20.40
CA LEU A 88 -11.16 20.03 -19.47
C LEU A 88 -9.66 20.18 -19.72
N PRO A 89 -8.86 20.34 -18.64
CA PRO A 89 -7.41 20.33 -18.76
C PRO A 89 -6.93 18.97 -19.27
N LYS A 90 -5.92 18.98 -20.12
CA LYS A 90 -5.22 17.74 -20.47
C LYS A 90 -4.52 17.19 -19.24
N LEU A 91 -4.41 15.87 -19.17
CA LEU A 91 -3.89 15.15 -18.02
C LEU A 91 -2.52 14.52 -18.32
N LYS A 92 -1.53 14.83 -17.47
CA LYS A 92 -0.29 14.06 -17.36
C LYS A 92 -0.35 13.23 -16.09
N ILE A 93 -0.06 11.93 -16.18
CA ILE A 93 -0.05 11.01 -15.05
C ILE A 93 1.38 10.56 -14.80
N ASN A 94 1.89 10.80 -13.61
CA ASN A 94 3.16 10.25 -13.15
C ASN A 94 2.91 9.14 -12.13
N ILE A 95 3.71 8.09 -12.17
CA ILE A 95 3.73 7.01 -11.20
C ILE A 95 5.09 7.05 -10.54
N ILE A 96 5.11 7.38 -9.26
CA ILE A 96 6.33 7.51 -8.47
C ILE A 96 6.64 6.16 -7.84
N SER A 97 7.64 5.48 -8.41
CA SER A 97 8.13 4.18 -7.94
C SER A 97 9.38 4.34 -7.06
N GLY A 98 9.54 3.48 -6.08
CA GLY A 98 10.76 3.34 -5.29
C GLY A 98 11.77 2.33 -5.86
N ARG A 99 11.54 1.88 -7.10
CA ARG A 99 12.37 0.91 -7.81
C ARG A 99 12.59 1.36 -9.25
N LYS A 100 13.72 0.95 -9.83
CA LYS A 100 13.97 1.09 -11.28
C LYS A 100 13.28 -0.06 -12.00
N ASP A 101 11.97 0.07 -12.21
CA ASP A 101 11.20 -0.90 -12.99
C ASP A 101 11.17 -0.47 -14.46
N ASP A 102 11.27 -1.45 -15.36
CA ASP A 102 11.01 -1.21 -16.78
C ASP A 102 9.52 -1.07 -17.03
N LYS A 103 9.14 0.02 -17.70
CA LYS A 103 7.73 0.38 -17.96
C LYS A 103 7.02 -0.68 -18.80
N GLN A 104 7.71 -1.21 -19.83
CA GLN A 104 7.14 -2.20 -20.74
C GLN A 104 6.89 -3.53 -20.02
N ILE A 105 7.89 -3.97 -19.25
CA ILE A 105 7.79 -5.20 -18.44
C ILE A 105 6.66 -5.05 -17.42
N LEU A 106 6.55 -3.89 -16.77
CA LEU A 106 5.48 -3.60 -15.82
C LEU A 106 4.11 -3.66 -16.48
N PHE A 107 3.92 -3.01 -17.64
CA PHE A 107 2.63 -3.00 -18.32
C PHE A 107 2.21 -4.39 -18.82
N ASN A 108 3.16 -5.21 -19.32
CA ASN A 108 2.90 -6.60 -19.67
C ASN A 108 2.44 -7.42 -18.43
N LYS A 109 3.09 -7.20 -17.28
CA LYS A 109 2.71 -7.84 -16.01
C LYS A 109 1.32 -7.42 -15.55
N LEU A 110 0.91 -6.17 -15.75
CA LEU A 110 -0.44 -5.69 -15.41
C LEU A 110 -1.50 -6.36 -16.29
N LYS A 111 -1.19 -6.52 -17.58
CA LYS A 111 -2.09 -7.21 -18.52
C LYS A 111 -2.33 -8.65 -18.08
N THR A 112 -1.26 -9.39 -17.76
CA THR A 112 -1.36 -10.80 -17.35
C THR A 112 -1.96 -11.00 -15.96
N ARG A 113 -1.69 -10.11 -14.99
CA ARG A 113 -2.12 -10.28 -13.60
C ARG A 113 -3.46 -9.64 -13.28
N PHE A 114 -3.79 -8.52 -13.91
CA PHE A 114 -4.98 -7.73 -13.59
C PHE A 114 -5.95 -7.56 -14.75
N GLY A 115 -5.59 -8.04 -15.95
CA GLY A 115 -6.34 -7.78 -17.18
C GLY A 115 -6.38 -6.30 -17.54
N ILE A 116 -5.33 -5.53 -17.15
CA ILE A 116 -5.22 -4.10 -17.43
C ILE A 116 -4.20 -3.92 -18.56
N ASP A 117 -4.68 -3.58 -19.75
CA ASP A 117 -3.84 -3.32 -20.91
C ASP A 117 -3.55 -1.83 -21.05
N LEU A 118 -2.34 -1.42 -20.66
CA LEU A 118 -1.79 -0.09 -20.89
C LEU A 118 -0.71 -0.08 -21.97
N THR A 119 -0.50 -1.20 -22.66
CA THR A 119 0.52 -1.33 -23.72
C THR A 119 0.01 -0.81 -25.07
N ASN A 120 -1.33 -0.79 -25.25
CA ASN A 120 -1.91 -0.36 -26.50
C ASN A 120 -1.94 1.18 -26.58
N PRO A 121 -1.12 1.79 -27.47
CA PRO A 121 -1.12 3.23 -27.65
C PRO A 121 -2.51 3.78 -28.04
N ASN A 122 -3.37 2.98 -28.65
CA ASN A 122 -4.72 3.41 -29.01
C ASN A 122 -5.61 3.66 -27.79
N HIS A 123 -5.42 2.97 -26.66
CA HIS A 123 -6.13 3.29 -25.42
C HIS A 123 -5.69 4.63 -24.80
N ILE A 124 -4.42 5.04 -25.03
CA ILE A 124 -3.89 6.31 -24.54
C ILE A 124 -3.95 7.38 -25.63
N ASN A 125 -3.58 7.03 -26.87
CA ASN A 125 -3.45 7.99 -27.99
C ASN A 125 -4.81 8.39 -28.62
N ASN A 126 -5.85 7.55 -28.51
CA ASN A 126 -7.20 7.96 -28.90
C ASN A 126 -7.81 8.95 -27.91
N ASN A 127 -7.27 9.02 -26.69
CA ASN A 127 -7.62 10.03 -25.72
C ASN A 127 -6.70 11.23 -25.86
N LYS A 128 -7.11 12.22 -26.64
CA LYS A 128 -6.39 13.49 -26.80
C LYS A 128 -6.25 14.27 -25.48
N LEU A 129 -6.98 13.88 -24.43
CA LEU A 129 -6.97 14.52 -23.11
C LEU A 129 -5.95 13.92 -22.15
N VAL A 130 -5.60 12.63 -22.27
CA VAL A 130 -4.51 12.01 -21.50
C VAL A 130 -3.25 12.02 -22.34
N LEU A 131 -2.29 12.84 -21.97
CA LEU A 131 -1.08 13.06 -22.77
C LEU A 131 -0.07 11.94 -22.60
N GLU A 132 0.16 11.53 -21.35
CA GLU A 132 1.26 10.64 -21.02
C GLU A 132 1.05 9.96 -19.67
N ILE A 133 1.52 8.72 -19.57
CA ILE A 133 1.75 8.02 -18.30
C ILE A 133 3.26 7.79 -18.17
N GLU A 134 3.86 8.42 -17.18
CA GLU A 134 5.29 8.34 -16.93
C GLU A 134 5.57 7.56 -15.64
N LEU A 135 6.54 6.62 -15.70
CA LEU A 135 7.04 5.91 -14.53
C LEU A 135 8.34 6.56 -14.08
N ILE A 136 8.34 7.14 -12.88
CA ILE A 136 9.47 7.90 -12.35
C ILE A 136 10.03 7.16 -11.13
N SER A 137 11.29 6.75 -11.23
CA SER A 137 11.97 6.01 -10.17
C SER A 137 12.66 6.93 -9.18
N MET A 138 12.45 6.66 -7.88
CA MET A 138 13.14 7.32 -6.79
C MET A 138 14.19 6.40 -6.17
N GLU A 139 15.38 6.90 -6.00
CA GLU A 139 16.49 6.12 -5.46
C GLU A 139 16.31 5.81 -3.98
N SER A 140 15.73 6.74 -3.22
CA SER A 140 15.46 6.55 -1.77
C SER A 140 14.36 5.53 -1.47
N GLY A 141 13.64 5.03 -2.48
CA GLY A 141 12.54 4.09 -2.28
C GLY A 141 12.92 2.79 -1.54
N TYR A 142 14.17 2.34 -1.66
CA TYR A 142 14.66 1.16 -0.91
C TYR A 142 14.67 1.39 0.60
N MET A 143 14.77 2.65 1.06
CA MET A 143 14.77 3.00 2.49
C MET A 143 13.41 2.82 3.15
N LEU A 144 12.32 2.80 2.36
CA LEU A 144 10.95 2.62 2.86
C LEU A 144 10.68 1.20 3.35
N ARG A 145 11.55 0.23 3.05
CA ARG A 145 11.42 -1.14 3.54
C ARG A 145 11.58 -1.18 5.06
N PRO A 146 10.74 -1.96 5.78
CA PRO A 146 10.84 -2.10 7.23
C PRO A 146 12.22 -2.63 7.64
N LYS A 147 12.83 -2.00 8.64
CA LYS A 147 14.09 -2.45 9.24
C LYS A 147 13.84 -3.06 10.61
N ASN A 148 14.78 -3.90 11.08
CA ASN A 148 14.59 -4.66 12.31
C ASN A 148 14.68 -3.81 13.60
N PHE A 149 15.31 -2.66 13.55
CA PHE A 149 15.53 -1.78 14.69
C PHE A 149 14.91 -0.41 14.45
N LEU A 150 14.27 0.19 15.46
CA LEU A 150 13.58 1.49 15.40
C LEU A 150 12.71 1.67 14.14
N THR A 151 12.02 0.62 13.74
CA THR A 151 11.32 0.47 12.45
C THR A 151 10.50 1.70 12.09
N MET A 152 9.64 2.18 12.99
CA MET A 152 8.77 3.32 12.69
C MET A 152 9.54 4.64 12.54
N LEU A 153 10.56 4.89 13.39
CA LEU A 153 11.37 6.11 13.28
C LEU A 153 12.14 6.14 11.96
N LEU A 154 12.78 5.03 11.60
CA LEU A 154 13.54 4.94 10.36
C LEU A 154 12.61 5.02 9.14
N GLN A 155 11.40 4.49 9.21
CA GLN A 155 10.38 4.65 8.17
C GLN A 155 9.90 6.10 8.05
N ILE A 156 9.74 6.83 9.16
CA ILE A 156 9.40 8.25 9.16
C ILE A 156 10.50 9.06 8.44
N LEU A 157 11.76 8.86 8.83
CA LEU A 157 12.89 9.54 8.21
C LEU A 157 13.03 9.20 6.72
N ALA A 158 12.82 7.93 6.37
CA ALA A 158 12.82 7.49 4.97
C ALA A 158 11.69 8.16 4.17
N GLN A 159 10.49 8.29 4.71
CA GLN A 159 9.37 8.99 4.05
C GLN A 159 9.67 10.48 3.85
N ILE A 160 10.27 11.14 4.83
CA ILE A 160 10.69 12.55 4.72
C ILE A 160 11.70 12.71 3.58
N TYR A 161 12.75 11.88 3.57
CA TYR A 161 13.76 11.93 2.53
C TYR A 161 13.19 11.60 1.15
N PHE A 162 12.34 10.60 1.06
CA PHE A 162 11.63 10.21 -0.15
C PHE A 162 10.76 11.37 -0.71
N ALA A 163 10.06 12.08 0.17
CA ALA A 163 9.25 13.23 -0.23
C ALA A 163 10.10 14.40 -0.75
N ILE A 164 11.27 14.63 -0.16
CA ILE A 164 12.21 15.65 -0.64
C ILE A 164 12.73 15.27 -2.03
N GLU A 165 13.10 13.99 -2.24
CA GLU A 165 13.52 13.52 -3.56
C GLU A 165 12.39 13.71 -4.60
N ILE A 166 11.13 13.43 -4.22
CA ILE A 166 9.99 13.65 -5.11
C ILE A 166 9.92 15.11 -5.55
N ILE A 167 9.88 16.06 -4.62
CA ILE A 167 9.70 17.49 -4.98
C ILE A 167 10.90 18.09 -5.70
N THR A 168 12.07 17.47 -5.61
CA THR A 168 13.27 17.90 -6.35
C THR A 168 13.36 17.32 -7.76
N LYS A 169 12.61 16.27 -8.05
CA LYS A 169 12.61 15.61 -9.37
C LYS A 169 11.30 15.76 -10.15
N VAL A 170 10.17 15.93 -9.45
CA VAL A 170 8.84 15.91 -10.07
C VAL A 170 8.00 17.08 -9.60
N TYR A 171 7.50 17.87 -10.56
CA TYR A 171 6.41 18.81 -10.31
C TYR A 171 5.06 18.14 -10.51
N SER A 172 4.10 18.41 -9.61
CA SER A 172 2.72 17.96 -9.78
C SER A 172 1.73 18.93 -9.14
N ASP A 173 0.57 19.07 -9.76
CA ASP A 173 -0.56 19.82 -9.17
C ASP A 173 -1.20 19.05 -8.03
N VAL A 174 -1.21 17.69 -8.16
CA VAL A 174 -1.81 16.79 -7.19
C VAL A 174 -0.90 15.58 -6.96
N TYR A 175 -0.62 15.28 -5.71
CA TYR A 175 -0.02 14.01 -5.30
C TYR A 175 -1.07 13.12 -4.66
N CYS A 176 -1.16 11.88 -5.11
CA CYS A 176 -2.04 10.85 -4.56
C CYS A 176 -1.19 9.73 -3.96
N ASP A 177 -1.11 9.68 -2.65
CA ASP A 177 -0.49 8.55 -1.95
C ASP A 177 -1.45 7.36 -1.94
N THR A 178 -1.04 6.24 -2.51
CA THR A 178 -1.82 5.00 -2.56
C THR A 178 -1.20 3.86 -1.73
N THR A 179 -0.22 4.19 -0.89
CA THR A 179 0.50 3.22 -0.05
C THR A 179 0.29 3.46 1.44
N GLY A 180 0.10 4.71 1.85
CA GLY A 180 0.00 5.13 3.24
C GLY A 180 1.34 5.62 3.78
N LEU A 181 1.90 6.67 3.17
CA LEU A 181 3.15 7.32 3.53
C LEU A 181 2.89 8.71 4.16
N PRO A 182 2.28 8.78 5.36
CA PRO A 182 1.74 10.03 5.89
C PRO A 182 2.79 11.11 6.18
N PHE A 183 4.03 10.75 6.40
CA PHE A 183 5.11 11.71 6.68
C PHE A 183 5.67 12.37 5.43
N THR A 184 5.19 11.99 4.23
CA THR A 184 5.44 12.72 2.99
C THR A 184 4.52 13.95 2.85
N TYR A 185 3.32 13.93 3.44
CA TYR A 185 2.25 14.87 3.14
C TYR A 185 2.60 16.34 3.43
N PHE A 186 3.31 16.57 4.54
CA PHE A 186 3.74 17.93 4.90
C PHE A 186 4.67 18.52 3.83
N ILE A 187 5.65 17.76 3.39
CA ILE A 187 6.63 18.19 2.39
C ILE A 187 5.96 18.43 1.04
N LEU A 188 5.13 17.47 0.59
CA LEU A 188 4.42 17.59 -0.69
C LEU A 188 3.46 18.78 -0.71
N LYS A 189 2.79 19.09 0.41
CA LYS A 189 1.86 20.21 0.50
C LYS A 189 2.57 21.56 0.63
N PHE A 190 3.45 21.69 1.60
CA PHE A 190 4.00 23.01 1.97
C PHE A 190 5.28 23.37 1.22
N LEU A 191 6.14 22.39 0.93
CA LEU A 191 7.34 22.60 0.12
C LEU A 191 7.09 22.31 -1.37
N GLY A 192 6.24 21.35 -1.69
CA GLY A 192 5.82 21.05 -3.06
C GLY A 192 4.61 21.84 -3.54
N HIS A 193 4.01 22.70 -2.71
CA HIS A 193 2.86 23.56 -3.03
C HIS A 193 1.73 22.86 -3.81
N ALA A 194 1.53 21.56 -3.57
CA ALA A 194 0.59 20.73 -4.27
C ALA A 194 -0.63 20.35 -3.41
N LYS A 195 -1.71 19.96 -4.05
CA LYS A 195 -2.80 19.26 -3.36
C LYS A 195 -2.35 17.84 -3.07
N VAL A 196 -2.63 17.35 -1.85
CA VAL A 196 -2.29 15.99 -1.45
C VAL A 196 -3.55 15.23 -1.13
N THR A 197 -3.68 14.04 -1.68
CA THR A 197 -4.75 13.07 -1.39
C THR A 197 -4.14 11.73 -0.98
N ALA A 198 -4.89 10.92 -0.26
CA ALA A 198 -4.41 9.62 0.18
C ALA A 198 -5.46 8.53 0.03
N TYR A 199 -5.01 7.33 -0.33
CA TYR A 199 -5.77 6.10 -0.21
C TYR A 199 -5.10 5.20 0.83
N THR A 200 -5.77 4.99 1.96
CA THR A 200 -5.20 4.29 3.11
C THR A 200 -5.74 2.86 3.20
N HIS A 201 -4.85 1.88 3.04
CA HIS A 201 -5.19 0.46 3.20
C HIS A 201 -5.27 0.06 4.68
N TYR A 202 -4.35 0.60 5.49
CA TYR A 202 -4.23 0.35 6.92
C TYR A 202 -3.62 1.57 7.61
N PRO A 203 -4.06 1.96 8.82
CA PRO A 203 -3.46 3.06 9.55
C PRO A 203 -1.97 2.83 9.81
N PHE A 204 -1.13 3.84 9.59
CA PHE A 204 0.31 3.76 9.91
C PHE A 204 0.55 3.40 11.38
N ILE A 205 -0.29 3.93 12.27
CA ILE A 205 -0.39 3.56 13.67
C ILE A 205 -1.86 3.60 14.10
N SER A 206 -2.33 2.59 14.84
CA SER A 206 -3.69 2.50 15.34
C SER A 206 -3.73 2.31 16.86
N ARG A 207 -4.88 2.60 17.46
CA ARG A 207 -5.10 2.32 18.89
C ARG A 207 -5.00 0.83 19.21
N ASP A 208 -5.41 -0.03 18.28
CA ASP A 208 -5.29 -1.49 18.44
C ASP A 208 -3.84 -1.94 18.57
N MET A 209 -2.93 -1.36 17.78
CA MET A 209 -1.49 -1.62 17.91
C MET A 209 -0.98 -1.21 19.30
N MET A 210 -1.43 -0.06 19.79
CA MET A 210 -1.06 0.43 21.12
C MET A 210 -1.63 -0.46 22.21
N TYR A 211 -2.89 -0.90 22.09
CA TYR A 211 -3.52 -1.83 23.02
C TYR A 211 -2.80 -3.19 23.06
N GLN A 212 -2.39 -3.74 21.91
CA GLN A 212 -1.58 -4.96 21.85
C GLN A 212 -0.28 -4.84 22.65
N VAL A 213 0.42 -3.70 22.50
CA VAL A 213 1.64 -3.42 23.29
C VAL A 213 1.30 -3.27 24.78
N GLN A 214 0.21 -2.60 25.12
CA GLN A 214 -0.25 -2.41 26.49
C GLN A 214 -0.59 -3.73 27.17
N MET A 215 -1.22 -4.66 26.46
CA MET A 215 -1.65 -5.97 26.96
C MET A 215 -0.60 -7.07 26.79
N ASN A 216 0.61 -6.76 26.31
CA ASN A 216 1.66 -7.73 26.00
C ASN A 216 1.19 -8.86 25.05
N LYS A 217 0.21 -8.59 24.19
CA LYS A 217 -0.27 -9.58 23.23
C LYS A 217 0.76 -9.75 22.11
N PRO A 218 1.01 -11.00 21.64
CA PRO A 218 1.85 -11.21 20.47
C PRO A 218 1.23 -10.56 19.24
N GLY A 219 2.05 -9.93 18.42
CA GLY A 219 1.62 -9.27 17.19
C GLY A 219 2.81 -8.83 16.36
N VAL A 220 2.59 -8.44 15.13
CA VAL A 220 3.62 -8.01 14.17
C VAL A 220 4.53 -6.90 14.74
N HIS A 221 3.97 -6.04 15.61
CA HIS A 221 4.68 -4.94 16.26
C HIS A 221 5.16 -5.26 17.69
N SER A 222 4.89 -6.48 18.18
CA SER A 222 5.22 -6.90 19.54
C SER A 222 6.24 -8.04 19.51
N ARG A 223 7.51 -7.72 19.25
CA ARG A 223 8.61 -8.69 19.41
C ARG A 223 8.81 -9.00 20.90
N GLY A 224 8.21 -10.08 21.33
CA GLY A 224 8.10 -10.81 22.58
C GLY A 224 8.82 -10.31 23.84
N ASN A 225 10.14 -10.21 23.86
CA ASN A 225 10.90 -10.05 25.12
C ASN A 225 11.07 -8.60 25.60
N LEU A 226 11.06 -7.61 24.70
CA LEU A 226 11.28 -6.20 25.09
C LEU A 226 10.10 -5.60 25.86
N ASN A 227 8.88 -6.12 25.68
CA ASN A 227 7.69 -5.61 26.35
C ASN A 227 7.54 -6.12 27.80
N LYS A 228 8.39 -7.03 28.27
CA LYS A 228 8.38 -7.54 29.66
C LYS A 228 8.85 -6.47 30.67
N ASN A 229 9.72 -5.55 30.24
CA ASN A 229 10.20 -4.47 31.11
C ASN A 229 9.19 -3.31 31.13
N LYS A 230 8.67 -2.97 32.32
CA LYS A 230 7.66 -1.91 32.53
C LYS A 230 8.13 -0.53 32.05
N TYR A 231 9.40 -0.19 32.21
CA TYR A 231 9.97 1.10 31.78
C TYR A 231 10.08 1.18 30.25
N ILE A 232 10.62 0.14 29.62
CA ILE A 232 10.73 0.06 28.16
C ILE A 232 9.34 0.14 27.52
N LYS A 233 8.36 -0.55 28.08
CA LYS A 233 6.96 -0.49 27.63
C LYS A 233 6.38 0.91 27.74
N LYS A 234 6.62 1.63 28.85
CA LYS A 234 6.16 3.01 29.03
C LYS A 234 6.78 3.97 28.00
N ILE A 235 8.07 3.86 27.76
CA ILE A 235 8.79 4.64 26.74
C ILE A 235 8.23 4.34 25.35
N LYS A 236 8.00 3.07 25.02
CA LYS A 236 7.42 2.65 23.73
C LYS A 236 6.02 3.21 23.52
N LEU A 237 5.16 3.19 24.54
CA LEU A 237 3.82 3.77 24.46
C LEU A 237 3.87 5.30 24.31
N LEU A 238 4.78 6.00 25.01
CA LEU A 238 4.99 7.43 24.83
C LEU A 238 5.41 7.76 23.39
N TYR A 239 6.37 7.01 22.86
CA TYR A 239 6.84 7.12 21.48
C TYR A 239 5.70 6.90 20.47
N TYR A 240 4.87 5.88 20.65
CA TYR A 240 3.73 5.61 19.78
C TYR A 240 2.65 6.71 19.87
N ASN A 241 2.40 7.25 21.06
CA ASN A 241 1.50 8.39 21.24
C ASN A 241 2.00 9.64 20.52
N LEU A 242 3.31 9.90 20.53
CA LEU A 242 3.92 11.00 19.80
C LEU A 242 3.72 10.83 18.29
N ILE A 243 4.01 9.64 17.77
CA ILE A 243 3.81 9.33 16.35
C ILE A 243 2.34 9.49 15.96
N LEU A 244 1.42 8.99 16.78
CA LEU A 244 -0.03 9.12 16.52
C LEU A 244 -0.47 10.60 16.47
N LYS A 245 0.05 11.45 17.36
CA LYS A 245 -0.22 12.90 17.32
C LYS A 245 0.29 13.54 16.03
N ILE A 246 1.50 13.21 15.60
CA ILE A 246 2.06 13.72 14.34
C ILE A 246 1.26 13.19 13.16
N TYR A 247 0.92 11.91 13.13
CA TYR A 247 0.10 11.29 12.09
C TYR A 247 -1.27 11.96 11.97
N LYS A 248 -1.91 12.28 13.10
CA LYS A 248 -3.16 13.06 13.16
C LYS A 248 -2.99 14.43 12.49
N ILE A 249 -1.91 15.16 12.80
CA ILE A 249 -1.62 16.46 12.21
C ILE A 249 -1.39 16.33 10.70
N MET A 250 -0.62 15.34 10.26
CA MET A 250 -0.32 15.13 8.84
C MET A 250 -1.61 14.95 8.03
N GLY A 251 -2.54 14.10 8.47
CA GLY A 251 -3.80 13.93 7.76
C GLY A 251 -4.68 15.17 7.81
N ASN A 252 -4.95 15.69 9.01
CA ASN A 252 -5.90 16.81 9.20
C ASN A 252 -5.46 18.11 8.54
N LYS A 253 -4.15 18.39 8.49
CA LYS A 253 -3.63 19.65 7.95
C LYS A 253 -3.14 19.56 6.51
N CYS A 254 -2.74 18.36 6.06
CA CYS A 254 -2.08 18.24 4.76
C CYS A 254 -2.99 17.68 3.68
N LEU A 255 -3.92 16.80 4.00
CA LEU A 255 -4.77 16.16 3.00
C LEU A 255 -5.93 17.07 2.56
N SER A 256 -6.18 17.07 1.25
CA SER A 256 -7.38 17.66 0.64
C SER A 256 -8.58 16.72 0.75
N PHE A 257 -8.34 15.43 0.51
CA PHE A 257 -9.28 14.32 0.64
C PHE A 257 -8.52 13.07 1.06
N ALA A 258 -9.22 12.14 1.71
CA ALA A 258 -8.70 10.81 1.98
C ALA A 258 -9.74 9.73 1.66
N TYR A 259 -9.26 8.63 1.13
CA TYR A 259 -10.03 7.43 0.86
C TYR A 259 -9.48 6.28 1.69
N VAL A 260 -10.36 5.39 2.09
CA VAL A 260 -10.02 4.18 2.86
C VAL A 260 -10.68 2.96 2.25
N ASN A 261 -10.02 1.81 2.40
CA ASN A 261 -10.42 0.58 1.71
C ASN A 261 -11.61 -0.15 2.32
N SER A 262 -12.04 0.20 3.53
CA SER A 262 -13.07 -0.55 4.26
C SER A 262 -13.69 0.26 5.38
N THR A 263 -14.85 -0.18 5.86
CA THR A 263 -15.52 0.37 7.05
C THR A 263 -14.64 0.26 8.29
N TRP A 264 -13.88 -0.84 8.43
CA TRP A 264 -12.93 -1.00 9.53
C TRP A 264 -11.86 0.10 9.52
N THR A 265 -11.20 0.31 8.39
CA THR A 265 -10.20 1.37 8.23
C THR A 265 -10.84 2.75 8.42
N TYR A 266 -12.06 2.96 7.91
CA TYR A 266 -12.80 4.21 8.07
C TYR A 266 -13.02 4.56 9.55
N ASN A 267 -13.46 3.61 10.36
CA ASN A 267 -13.71 3.84 11.78
C ASN A 267 -12.43 4.25 12.52
N HIS A 268 -11.29 3.64 12.20
CA HIS A 268 -10.00 4.05 12.76
C HIS A 268 -9.57 5.45 12.28
N MET A 269 -9.71 5.71 10.98
CA MET A 269 -9.28 7.00 10.41
C MET A 269 -10.19 8.16 10.82
N LYS A 270 -11.48 7.92 11.00
CA LYS A 270 -12.44 8.88 11.58
C LYS A 270 -11.99 9.44 12.93
N GLU A 271 -11.37 8.61 13.76
CA GLU A 271 -10.84 9.04 15.07
C GLU A 271 -9.48 9.75 14.94
N ILE A 272 -8.62 9.24 14.03
CA ILE A 272 -7.27 9.78 13.84
C ILE A 272 -7.34 11.10 13.06
N TRP A 273 -8.06 11.15 11.94
CA TRP A 273 -8.22 12.32 11.08
C TRP A 273 -9.58 12.99 11.28
N ASP A 274 -9.90 13.29 12.53
CA ASP A 274 -11.21 13.80 12.97
C ASP A 274 -11.64 15.11 12.30
N GLN A 275 -10.70 16.01 11.96
CA GLN A 275 -11.03 17.25 11.25
C GLN A 275 -11.38 16.96 9.77
N LEU A 276 -10.67 16.04 9.14
CA LEU A 276 -10.96 15.60 7.77
C LEU A 276 -12.33 14.94 7.70
N TYR A 277 -12.65 14.09 8.69
CA TYR A 277 -13.98 13.49 8.83
C TYR A 277 -15.08 14.54 9.03
N LYS A 278 -14.93 15.47 9.98
CA LYS A 278 -15.90 16.55 10.23
C LYS A 278 -16.12 17.44 9.03
N SER A 279 -15.11 17.60 8.19
CA SER A 279 -15.19 18.37 6.93
C SER A 279 -15.76 17.54 5.76
N GLN A 280 -16.25 16.33 6.00
CA GLN A 280 -16.78 15.42 4.96
C GLN A 280 -15.79 15.15 3.81
N LYS A 281 -14.51 14.99 4.15
CA LYS A 281 -13.40 14.75 3.20
C LYS A 281 -12.75 13.39 3.39
N LEU A 282 -13.35 12.52 4.17
CA LEU A 282 -12.95 11.13 4.37
C LEU A 282 -14.03 10.20 3.80
N PHE A 283 -13.64 9.35 2.85
CA PHE A 283 -14.57 8.50 2.10
C PHE A 283 -14.14 7.03 2.13
N ILE A 284 -15.11 6.13 2.04
CA ILE A 284 -14.85 4.72 1.80
C ILE A 284 -14.82 4.50 0.28
N LEU A 285 -13.74 3.89 -0.20
CA LEU A 285 -13.61 3.42 -1.58
C LEU A 285 -13.11 1.98 -1.53
N TYR A 286 -14.02 1.03 -1.67
CA TYR A 286 -13.68 -0.38 -1.61
C TYR A 286 -12.72 -0.79 -2.73
N PRO A 287 -11.78 -1.74 -2.46
CA PRO A 287 -10.90 -2.27 -3.48
C PRO A 287 -11.70 -2.88 -4.64
N PRO A 288 -11.29 -2.67 -5.89
CA PRO A 288 -12.01 -3.19 -7.04
C PRO A 288 -11.89 -4.72 -7.13
N CYS A 289 -13.04 -5.37 -7.33
CA CYS A 289 -13.10 -6.80 -7.64
C CYS A 289 -13.35 -7.00 -9.14
N SER A 290 -12.60 -7.93 -9.76
CA SER A 290 -12.80 -8.26 -11.18
C SER A 290 -13.88 -9.33 -11.32
N ILE A 291 -15.14 -8.95 -11.12
CA ILE A 291 -16.28 -9.86 -11.12
C ILE A 291 -16.38 -10.65 -12.44
N SER A 292 -16.07 -10.01 -13.58
CA SER A 292 -16.13 -10.65 -14.90
C SER A 292 -15.23 -11.89 -15.02
N LEU A 293 -14.10 -11.92 -14.33
CA LEU A 293 -13.18 -13.07 -14.35
C LEU A 293 -13.77 -14.31 -13.66
N TYR A 294 -14.67 -14.10 -12.70
CA TYR A 294 -15.25 -15.18 -11.89
C TYR A 294 -16.68 -15.51 -12.27
N LYS A 295 -17.30 -14.77 -13.18
CA LYS A 295 -18.69 -15.02 -13.62
C LYS A 295 -18.86 -16.40 -14.25
N GLU A 296 -17.90 -16.83 -15.06
CA GLU A 296 -17.93 -18.17 -15.69
C GLU A 296 -17.74 -19.27 -14.66
N ALA A 297 -16.81 -19.10 -13.72
CA ALA A 297 -16.60 -20.02 -12.61
C ALA A 297 -17.87 -20.18 -11.74
N ALA A 298 -18.64 -19.11 -11.58
CA ALA A 298 -19.88 -19.12 -10.79
C ALA A 298 -21.02 -19.90 -11.44
N LYS A 299 -20.97 -20.14 -12.76
CA LYS A 299 -22.00 -20.90 -13.49
C LYS A 299 -21.88 -22.43 -13.33
N ASN A 300 -20.76 -22.93 -12.83
CA ASN A 300 -20.58 -24.36 -12.62
C ASN A 300 -21.46 -24.83 -11.45
N GLU A 301 -22.39 -25.73 -11.75
CA GLU A 301 -23.30 -26.36 -10.78
C GLU A 301 -22.68 -27.60 -10.11
N ASP A 302 -21.76 -28.29 -10.80
CA ASP A 302 -21.05 -29.48 -10.30
C ASP A 302 -19.88 -29.08 -9.39
N ARG A 303 -20.22 -28.75 -8.16
CA ARG A 303 -19.22 -28.34 -7.17
C ARG A 303 -18.82 -29.51 -6.28
N GLN A 304 -17.52 -29.67 -6.08
CA GLN A 304 -16.89 -30.68 -5.26
C GLN A 304 -16.79 -30.20 -3.79
N ASN A 305 -16.59 -31.13 -2.87
CA ASN A 305 -16.37 -30.81 -1.45
C ASN A 305 -14.99 -30.16 -1.21
N ILE A 306 -14.77 -29.02 -1.86
CA ILE A 306 -13.53 -28.26 -1.79
C ILE A 306 -13.79 -26.93 -1.09
N ILE A 307 -12.94 -26.62 -0.11
CA ILE A 307 -12.82 -25.30 0.50
C ILE A 307 -11.62 -24.60 -0.12
N VAL A 308 -11.82 -23.45 -0.79
CA VAL A 308 -10.73 -22.64 -1.34
C VAL A 308 -10.39 -21.49 -0.42
N SER A 309 -9.13 -21.38 -0.04
CA SER A 309 -8.59 -20.22 0.66
C SER A 309 -7.60 -19.50 -0.23
N PHE A 310 -7.99 -18.34 -0.76
CA PHE A 310 -7.18 -17.50 -1.63
C PHE A 310 -6.53 -16.35 -0.85
N ALA A 311 -5.27 -16.53 -0.47
CA ALA A 311 -4.49 -15.52 0.26
C ALA A 311 -2.99 -15.73 0.08
N GLN A 312 -2.20 -14.66 0.14
CA GLN A 312 -0.75 -14.77 0.18
C GLN A 312 -0.30 -15.60 1.39
N PHE A 313 0.79 -16.38 1.24
CA PHE A 313 1.35 -17.18 2.33
C PHE A 313 2.06 -16.27 3.34
N ARG A 314 1.30 -15.81 4.34
CA ARG A 314 1.75 -14.86 5.37
C ARG A 314 1.19 -15.19 6.74
N PRO A 315 1.89 -14.81 7.83
CA PRO A 315 1.45 -15.13 9.20
C PRO A 315 0.04 -14.63 9.52
N GLU A 316 -0.33 -13.44 9.04
CA GLU A 316 -1.64 -12.82 9.31
C GLU A 316 -2.80 -13.53 8.64
N LYS A 317 -2.55 -14.42 7.67
CA LYS A 317 -3.59 -15.24 7.01
C LYS A 317 -3.92 -16.52 7.74
N ASN A 318 -3.06 -16.90 8.69
CA ASN A 318 -3.25 -18.01 9.63
C ASN A 318 -3.68 -19.33 8.96
N GLN A 319 -3.01 -19.70 7.85
CA GLN A 319 -3.31 -20.93 7.13
C GLN A 319 -3.09 -22.20 8.00
N HIS A 320 -2.21 -22.14 9.01
CA HIS A 320 -2.05 -23.22 9.98
C HIS A 320 -3.37 -23.55 10.70
N LEU A 321 -4.16 -22.54 11.07
CA LEU A 321 -5.47 -22.77 11.68
C LEU A 321 -6.42 -23.48 10.71
N GLN A 322 -6.37 -23.14 9.41
CA GLN A 322 -7.22 -23.74 8.39
C GLN A 322 -6.90 -25.25 8.23
N ILE A 323 -5.61 -25.62 8.14
CA ILE A 323 -5.16 -27.02 8.10
C ILE A 323 -5.55 -27.75 9.39
N LYS A 324 -5.40 -27.10 10.55
CA LYS A 324 -5.82 -27.67 11.83
C LYS A 324 -7.31 -27.95 11.88
N ILE A 325 -8.14 -27.03 11.35
CA ILE A 325 -9.60 -27.23 11.26
C ILE A 325 -9.91 -28.44 10.40
N LEU A 326 -9.30 -28.54 9.19
CA LEU A 326 -9.49 -29.71 8.33
C LEU A 326 -9.14 -31.00 9.07
N SER A 327 -7.99 -31.05 9.76
CA SER A 327 -7.60 -32.24 10.56
C SER A 327 -8.64 -32.57 11.64
N GLN A 328 -9.25 -31.60 12.28
CA GLN A 328 -10.31 -31.86 13.27
C GLN A 328 -11.61 -32.35 12.62
N LEU A 329 -11.95 -31.84 11.43
CA LEU A 329 -13.11 -32.33 10.67
C LEU A 329 -12.90 -33.78 10.22
N LYS A 330 -11.72 -34.14 9.72
CA LYS A 330 -11.37 -35.49 9.31
C LYS A 330 -11.44 -36.50 10.47
N LYS A 331 -11.22 -36.09 11.71
CA LYS A 331 -11.42 -36.96 12.91
C LYS A 331 -12.88 -37.22 13.27
N LYS A 332 -13.80 -36.51 12.65
CA LYS A 332 -15.24 -36.60 12.91
C LYS A 332 -16.02 -37.34 11.80
N LEU A 333 -15.34 -38.08 10.93
CA LEU A 333 -15.97 -38.78 9.81
C LEU A 333 -17.03 -39.81 10.26
N SER A 334 -16.89 -40.42 11.45
CA SER A 334 -17.91 -41.29 12.04
C SER A 334 -19.25 -40.60 12.32
N ILE A 335 -19.22 -39.26 12.48
CA ILE A 335 -20.42 -38.42 12.73
C ILE A 335 -20.89 -37.76 11.44
N TYR A 336 -19.94 -37.40 10.57
CA TYR A 336 -20.14 -36.65 9.32
C TYR A 336 -19.46 -37.33 8.15
N PRO A 337 -20.03 -38.46 7.64
CA PRO A 337 -19.42 -39.23 6.52
C PRO A 337 -19.25 -38.38 5.25
N GLU A 338 -20.09 -37.37 5.03
CA GLU A 338 -20.03 -36.45 3.89
C GLU A 338 -18.75 -35.57 3.85
N LEU A 339 -17.93 -35.62 4.90
CA LEU A 339 -16.64 -34.93 4.93
C LEU A 339 -15.46 -35.80 4.48
N GLU A 340 -15.73 -37.04 4.02
CA GLU A 340 -14.67 -37.98 3.63
C GLU A 340 -13.85 -37.45 2.45
N ASP A 341 -14.50 -36.88 1.45
CA ASP A 341 -13.91 -36.30 0.25
C ASP A 341 -13.59 -34.78 0.38
N LEU A 342 -13.76 -34.22 1.59
CA LEU A 342 -13.49 -32.77 1.81
C LEU A 342 -12.00 -32.46 1.61
N GLU A 343 -11.70 -31.50 0.73
CA GLU A 343 -10.36 -30.98 0.49
C GLU A 343 -10.25 -29.51 0.86
N LEU A 344 -9.03 -29.08 1.21
CA LEU A 344 -8.66 -27.69 1.44
C LEU A 344 -7.63 -27.24 0.41
N HIS A 345 -7.99 -26.33 -0.48
CA HIS A 345 -7.09 -25.77 -1.46
C HIS A 345 -6.57 -24.41 -1.00
N LEU A 346 -5.28 -24.34 -0.70
CA LEU A 346 -4.59 -23.12 -0.28
C LEU A 346 -3.89 -22.49 -1.49
N ILE A 347 -4.43 -21.36 -1.95
CA ILE A 347 -3.97 -20.68 -3.15
C ILE A 347 -3.36 -19.35 -2.76
N GLY A 348 -2.12 -19.07 -3.21
CA GLY A 348 -1.51 -17.79 -2.86
C GLY A 348 -0.18 -17.48 -3.51
N GLY A 349 0.23 -16.22 -3.36
CA GLY A 349 1.51 -15.72 -3.81
C GLY A 349 2.62 -15.94 -2.79
N VAL A 350 3.80 -16.29 -3.28
CA VAL A 350 5.08 -16.31 -2.57
C VAL A 350 5.98 -15.26 -3.23
N ARG A 351 6.41 -14.23 -2.50
CA ARG A 351 7.13 -13.07 -3.05
C ARG A 351 8.60 -13.03 -2.66
N ASN A 352 8.93 -13.64 -1.52
CA ASN A 352 10.25 -13.59 -0.91
C ASN A 352 10.53 -14.87 -0.10
N ALA A 353 11.74 -14.97 0.45
CA ALA A 353 12.16 -16.12 1.24
C ALA A 353 11.34 -16.33 2.53
N GLU A 354 10.79 -15.27 3.13
CA GLU A 354 9.94 -15.39 4.33
C GLU A 354 8.59 -16.02 3.97
N ASP A 355 7.96 -15.57 2.89
CA ASP A 355 6.72 -16.16 2.37
C ASP A 355 6.96 -17.64 1.97
N GLN A 356 8.13 -17.96 1.35
CA GLN A 356 8.52 -19.33 0.99
C GLN A 356 8.65 -20.23 2.22
N LYS A 357 9.30 -19.73 3.28
CA LYS A 357 9.43 -20.48 4.53
C LYS A 357 8.07 -20.86 5.12
N ILE A 358 7.11 -19.91 5.10
CA ILE A 358 5.75 -20.18 5.58
C ILE A 358 5.08 -21.25 4.73
N PHE A 359 5.23 -21.19 3.40
CA PHE A 359 4.71 -22.19 2.49
C PHE A 359 5.27 -23.60 2.79
N ASP A 360 6.58 -23.69 3.03
CA ASP A 360 7.25 -24.95 3.35
C ASP A 360 6.81 -25.48 4.71
N ASP A 361 6.72 -24.59 5.73
CA ASP A 361 6.23 -24.94 7.07
C ASP A 361 4.79 -25.47 7.04
N LEU A 362 3.91 -24.90 6.18
CA LEU A 362 2.53 -25.39 6.03
C LEU A 362 2.45 -26.78 5.42
N ASN A 363 3.31 -27.11 4.46
CA ASN A 363 3.41 -28.45 3.89
C ASN A 363 3.86 -29.49 4.94
N ILE A 364 4.86 -29.14 5.75
CA ILE A 364 5.32 -29.96 6.87
C ILE A 364 4.18 -30.16 7.89
N TYR A 365 3.47 -29.07 8.22
CA TYR A 365 2.38 -29.11 9.19
C TYR A 365 1.20 -29.97 8.74
N ALA A 366 0.84 -29.97 7.45
CA ALA A 366 -0.19 -30.85 6.91
C ALA A 366 0.19 -32.34 7.07
N ARG A 367 1.45 -32.69 6.81
CA ARG A 367 1.99 -34.06 7.04
C ARG A 367 1.96 -34.45 8.51
N GLN A 368 2.39 -33.54 9.41
CA GLN A 368 2.37 -33.80 10.86
C GLN A 368 0.96 -34.08 11.39
N LEU A 369 -0.06 -33.50 10.76
CA LEU A 369 -1.45 -33.75 11.12
C LEU A 369 -2.11 -34.90 10.35
N GLY A 370 -1.40 -35.55 9.43
CA GLY A 370 -1.89 -36.69 8.62
C GLY A 370 -2.99 -36.28 7.64
N VAL A 371 -2.96 -35.05 7.12
CA VAL A 371 -3.97 -34.53 6.18
C VAL A 371 -3.39 -34.01 4.87
N GLU A 372 -2.14 -34.35 4.57
CA GLU A 372 -1.44 -33.94 3.36
C GLU A 372 -2.18 -34.30 2.07
N ASN A 373 -2.86 -35.46 2.04
CA ASN A 373 -3.63 -35.91 0.88
C ASN A 373 -4.93 -35.10 0.65
N TYR A 374 -5.36 -34.34 1.65
CA TYR A 374 -6.56 -33.50 1.61
C TYR A 374 -6.25 -32.01 1.52
N VAL A 375 -4.96 -31.63 1.47
CA VAL A 375 -4.54 -30.23 1.34
C VAL A 375 -3.81 -30.05 0.02
N LYS A 376 -4.38 -29.24 -0.86
CA LYS A 376 -3.75 -28.85 -2.12
C LYS A 376 -3.16 -27.46 -2.00
N PHE A 377 -1.93 -27.29 -2.45
CA PHE A 377 -1.22 -26.01 -2.47
C PHE A 377 -1.04 -25.53 -3.91
N LEU A 378 -1.54 -24.32 -4.22
CA LEU A 378 -1.31 -23.67 -5.50
C LEU A 378 -0.50 -22.40 -5.28
N LYS A 379 0.82 -22.50 -5.48
CA LYS A 379 1.77 -21.40 -5.35
C LYS A 379 1.87 -20.59 -6.65
N ASN A 380 1.64 -19.27 -6.57
CA ASN A 380 1.78 -18.34 -7.70
C ASN A 380 0.92 -18.72 -8.93
N GLY A 381 -0.26 -19.30 -8.71
CA GLY A 381 -1.16 -19.75 -9.76
C GLY A 381 -1.51 -18.62 -10.76
N THR A 382 -1.74 -19.01 -12.01
CA THR A 382 -2.28 -18.11 -13.04
C THR A 382 -3.74 -17.77 -12.77
N ILE A 383 -4.30 -16.77 -13.45
CA ILE A 383 -5.72 -16.41 -13.30
C ILE A 383 -6.60 -17.58 -13.69
N GLU A 384 -6.23 -18.31 -14.76
CA GLU A 384 -6.96 -19.47 -15.26
C GLU A 384 -7.00 -20.58 -14.20
N GLN A 385 -5.85 -20.94 -13.62
CA GLN A 385 -5.76 -21.94 -12.55
C GLN A 385 -6.58 -21.53 -11.32
N ILE A 386 -6.50 -20.27 -10.92
CA ILE A 386 -7.28 -19.77 -9.78
C ILE A 386 -8.78 -19.83 -10.07
N THR A 387 -9.20 -19.42 -11.28
CA THR A 387 -10.59 -19.45 -11.69
C THR A 387 -11.13 -20.88 -11.77
N GLU A 388 -10.33 -21.82 -12.24
CA GLU A 388 -10.65 -23.24 -12.26
C GLU A 388 -10.88 -23.79 -10.85
N GLU A 389 -10.00 -23.49 -9.90
CA GLU A 389 -10.19 -23.93 -8.51
C GLU A 389 -11.46 -23.33 -7.89
N PHE A 390 -11.75 -22.05 -8.15
CA PHE A 390 -13.01 -21.44 -7.70
C PHE A 390 -14.25 -22.06 -8.35
N SER A 391 -14.16 -22.52 -9.60
CA SER A 391 -15.29 -23.15 -10.28
C SER A 391 -15.66 -24.52 -9.68
N LYS A 392 -14.67 -25.22 -9.11
CA LYS A 392 -14.85 -26.55 -8.52
C LYS A 392 -15.30 -26.49 -7.06
N ALA A 393 -14.99 -25.42 -6.34
CA ALA A 393 -15.18 -25.33 -4.91
C ALA A 393 -16.62 -25.02 -4.51
N LYS A 394 -17.11 -25.65 -3.43
CA LYS A 394 -18.37 -25.29 -2.77
C LYS A 394 -18.23 -24.03 -1.93
N ILE A 395 -17.06 -23.81 -1.30
CA ILE A 395 -16.81 -22.69 -0.37
C ILE A 395 -15.48 -22.03 -0.75
#